data_8e9879658b5b6061715378755de9ad43
#
_entry.id   8e9879658b5b6061715378755de9ad43
#
_cell.length_a   1.000
_cell.length_b   1.000
_cell.length_c   1.000
_cell.angle_alpha   90.00
_cell.angle_beta   90.00
_cell.angle_gamma   90.00
#
_symmetry.space_group_name_H-M   'P 1'
#
loop_
_entity.id
_entity.type
_entity.pdbx_description
1 polymer ?
#
loop_
_entity_poly.entity_id
_entity_poly.type
_entity_poly.pdbx_seq_one_letter_code
_entity_poly.pdbx_strand_id
1 'polypeptide(L)'
;MRSAVALCGLVLLLVAGCATQGGVEVAGRASQVSPPPSQPTLPSGTPASADPVAVLRADPQVTPKVKAGLVPCEGGQYPTDDRYVDLTGDGKGELVVLLFDCRSDRYAKAAAEGVGLVPYPGYAAYVYNLVTEPPTRLLGVEGQSIDVLPGKGKDLVLIRGTWSAEDDPCCPFEQTVVLYRWNGSRLVEVPR
;
A
#
# COMPACT_ATOMS: atom_id res chain seq x y z
N MET A 1 -22.77 -34.82 -64.33
CA MET A 1 -23.20 -33.50 -63.76
C MET A 1 -24.49 -33.58 -62.92
N ARG A 2 -24.79 -34.71 -62.24
CA ARG A 2 -26.01 -34.87 -61.42
C ARG A 2 -25.73 -35.12 -59.93
N SER A 3 -24.48 -35.28 -59.51
CA SER A 3 -24.12 -35.56 -58.11
C SER A 3 -23.68 -34.38 -57.31
N ALA A 4 -23.38 -33.17 -57.89
CA ALA A 4 -22.90 -32.03 -57.24
C ALA A 4 -24.02 -31.16 -56.62
N VAL A 5 -25.26 -31.29 -57.06
CA VAL A 5 -26.40 -30.49 -56.63
C VAL A 5 -27.01 -31.04 -55.31
N ALA A 6 -26.85 -32.30 -55.01
CA ALA A 6 -27.42 -32.97 -53.85
C ALA A 6 -26.62 -32.66 -52.56
N LEU A 7 -25.33 -32.29 -52.65
CA LEU A 7 -24.48 -32.03 -51.49
C LEU A 7 -24.65 -30.61 -50.93
N CYS A 8 -25.02 -29.63 -51.78
CA CYS A 8 -25.27 -28.26 -51.33
C CYS A 8 -26.58 -28.05 -50.54
N GLY A 9 -27.57 -28.94 -50.76
CA GLY A 9 -28.87 -28.88 -50.05
C GLY A 9 -28.78 -29.36 -48.59
N LEU A 10 -27.86 -30.24 -48.29
CA LEU A 10 -27.74 -30.82 -46.93
C LEU A 10 -26.97 -29.95 -45.96
N VAL A 11 -26.11 -29.05 -46.48
CA VAL A 11 -25.31 -28.15 -45.62
C VAL A 11 -26.12 -26.92 -45.15
N LEU A 12 -27.16 -26.54 -45.86
CA LEU A 12 -28.01 -25.39 -45.53
C LEU A 12 -29.05 -25.66 -44.43
N LEU A 13 -29.28 -26.92 -44.06
CA LEU A 13 -30.27 -27.31 -43.04
C LEU A 13 -29.69 -27.43 -41.61
N LEU A 14 -28.37 -27.24 -41.44
CA LEU A 14 -27.71 -27.38 -40.13
C LEU A 14 -27.42 -26.02 -39.43
N VAL A 15 -27.83 -24.90 -40.01
CA VAL A 15 -27.58 -23.57 -39.41
C VAL A 15 -28.85 -22.96 -38.74
N ALA A 16 -29.93 -23.73 -38.63
CA ALA A 16 -31.11 -23.35 -37.85
C ALA A 16 -30.93 -23.73 -36.36
N GLY A 17 -29.86 -23.23 -35.75
CA GLY A 17 -29.55 -23.44 -34.35
C GLY A 17 -30.09 -22.31 -33.49
N CYS A 18 -31.06 -22.61 -32.72
CA CYS A 18 -31.56 -22.04 -31.47
C CYS A 18 -31.06 -20.64 -31.07
N ALA A 19 -31.80 -19.63 -31.44
CA ALA A 19 -31.86 -18.39 -30.68
C ALA A 19 -32.79 -18.63 -29.47
N THR A 20 -32.27 -19.13 -28.36
CA THR A 20 -32.94 -19.03 -27.07
C THR A 20 -32.82 -17.59 -26.57
N GLN A 21 -33.81 -16.79 -26.89
CA GLN A 21 -34.06 -15.55 -26.17
C GLN A 21 -34.53 -15.95 -24.77
N GLY A 22 -33.59 -16.18 -23.86
CA GLY A 22 -33.84 -16.22 -22.43
C GLY A 22 -34.06 -14.79 -21.95
N GLY A 23 -35.26 -14.27 -22.10
CA GLY A 23 -35.68 -13.07 -21.42
C GLY A 23 -35.68 -13.35 -19.92
N VAL A 24 -34.82 -12.70 -19.16
CA VAL A 24 -34.89 -12.68 -17.70
C VAL A 24 -36.11 -11.80 -17.36
N GLU A 25 -37.24 -12.47 -17.09
CA GLU A 25 -38.40 -11.79 -16.52
C GLU A 25 -38.10 -11.48 -15.06
N VAL A 26 -37.72 -10.23 -14.79
CA VAL A 26 -37.56 -9.73 -13.42
C VAL A 26 -38.97 -9.52 -12.83
N ALA A 27 -39.56 -10.60 -12.29
CA ALA A 27 -40.78 -10.54 -11.54
C ALA A 27 -40.45 -9.99 -10.12
N GLY A 28 -40.60 -8.70 -9.96
CA GLY A 28 -40.52 -8.05 -8.66
C GLY A 28 -40.48 -6.52 -8.83
N ARG A 29 -41.32 -5.83 -8.05
CA ARG A 29 -41.15 -4.37 -7.93
C ARG A 29 -39.77 -4.12 -7.38
N ALA A 30 -38.99 -3.28 -8.06
CA ALA A 30 -37.73 -2.79 -7.53
C ALA A 30 -38.00 -2.11 -6.19
N SER A 31 -37.63 -2.80 -5.08
CA SER A 31 -37.58 -2.15 -3.79
C SER A 31 -36.54 -1.05 -3.90
N GLN A 32 -36.95 0.18 -3.65
CA GLN A 32 -35.99 1.27 -3.47
C GLN A 32 -35.09 0.87 -2.31
N VAL A 33 -33.87 0.44 -2.64
CA VAL A 33 -32.81 0.27 -1.63
C VAL A 33 -32.54 1.69 -1.14
N SER A 34 -32.86 1.95 0.12
CA SER A 34 -32.41 3.20 0.75
C SER A 34 -30.92 3.35 0.50
N PRO A 35 -30.45 4.53 0.06
CA PRO A 35 -29.02 4.75 -0.09
C PRO A 35 -28.35 4.40 1.23
N PRO A 36 -27.18 3.75 1.20
CA PRO A 36 -26.46 3.45 2.42
C PRO A 36 -26.32 4.74 3.24
N PRO A 37 -26.41 4.67 4.57
CA PRO A 37 -26.25 5.83 5.42
C PRO A 37 -24.98 6.56 4.98
N SER A 38 -25.12 7.87 4.77
CA SER A 38 -23.99 8.72 4.38
C SER A 38 -22.83 8.41 5.31
N GLN A 39 -21.72 7.97 4.76
CA GLN A 39 -20.50 7.83 5.57
C GLN A 39 -20.29 9.17 6.29
N PRO A 40 -19.95 9.14 7.60
CA PRO A 40 -19.65 10.38 8.29
C PRO A 40 -18.60 11.12 7.47
N THR A 41 -18.97 12.29 6.99
CA THR A 41 -18.04 13.21 6.33
C THR A 41 -16.94 13.47 7.34
N LEU A 42 -15.73 12.99 7.05
CA LEU A 42 -14.55 13.41 7.79
C LEU A 42 -14.56 14.94 7.83
N PRO A 43 -14.32 15.57 8.98
CA PRO A 43 -14.24 17.02 9.05
C PRO A 43 -13.29 17.49 7.95
N SER A 44 -13.77 18.40 7.09
CA SER A 44 -13.01 18.94 5.97
C SER A 44 -11.96 19.93 6.49
N GLY A 45 -10.95 19.41 7.17
CA GLY A 45 -9.67 20.05 7.30
C GLY A 45 -8.78 19.47 6.21
N THR A 46 -8.13 20.29 5.40
CA THR A 46 -7.06 19.83 4.53
C THR A 46 -6.09 19.04 5.40
N PRO A 47 -5.80 17.76 5.14
CA PRO A 47 -4.83 17.02 5.93
C PRO A 47 -3.55 17.84 5.95
N ALA A 48 -2.93 18.01 7.11
CA ALA A 48 -1.62 18.62 7.18
C ALA A 48 -0.71 17.79 6.28
N SER A 49 -0.28 18.36 5.17
CA SER A 49 0.70 17.73 4.28
C SER A 49 2.04 18.41 4.52
N ALA A 50 3.07 17.64 4.77
CA ALA A 50 4.42 18.12 4.93
C ALA A 50 5.31 17.45 3.88
N ASP A 51 6.36 18.14 3.42
CA ASP A 51 7.39 17.52 2.62
C ASP A 51 8.20 16.55 3.51
N PRO A 52 8.09 15.22 3.30
CA PRO A 52 8.75 14.23 4.16
C PRO A 52 10.27 14.38 4.14
N VAL A 53 10.84 14.77 3.00
CA VAL A 53 12.28 14.98 2.86
C VAL A 53 12.74 16.19 3.67
N ALA A 54 11.99 17.29 3.63
CA ALA A 54 12.29 18.47 4.42
C ALA A 54 12.22 18.17 5.93
N VAL A 55 11.19 17.46 6.39
CA VAL A 55 11.02 17.02 7.77
C VAL A 55 12.21 16.17 8.23
N LEU A 56 12.56 15.15 7.46
CA LEU A 56 13.68 14.25 7.78
C LEU A 56 15.04 14.99 7.83
N ARG A 57 15.29 15.92 6.91
CA ARG A 57 16.51 16.72 6.88
C ARG A 57 16.62 17.65 8.08
N ALA A 58 15.49 18.22 8.52
CA ALA A 58 15.43 19.14 9.66
C ALA A 58 15.57 18.43 11.01
N ASP A 59 15.19 17.16 11.11
CA ASP A 59 15.26 16.40 12.37
C ASP A 59 16.72 16.08 12.74
N PRO A 60 17.26 16.64 13.86
CA PRO A 60 18.64 16.39 14.27
C PRO A 60 18.92 14.94 14.70
N GLN A 61 17.88 14.16 14.97
CA GLN A 61 18.01 12.78 15.41
C GLN A 61 17.97 11.76 14.25
N VAL A 62 17.71 12.21 13.02
CA VAL A 62 17.89 11.39 11.83
C VAL A 62 19.38 11.30 11.53
N THR A 63 19.89 10.06 11.35
CA THR A 63 21.32 9.85 11.18
C THR A 63 21.88 10.48 9.90
N PRO A 64 23.16 10.85 9.89
CA PRO A 64 23.82 11.34 8.69
C PRO A 64 23.73 10.34 7.52
N LYS A 65 23.74 9.05 7.79
CA LYS A 65 23.59 7.99 6.79
C LYS A 65 22.24 8.08 6.08
N VAL A 66 21.16 8.22 6.83
CA VAL A 66 19.81 8.37 6.28
C VAL A 66 19.71 9.68 5.48
N LYS A 67 20.20 10.80 6.04
CA LYS A 67 20.17 12.10 5.35
C LYS A 67 20.95 12.08 4.03
N ALA A 68 22.06 11.35 3.98
CA ALA A 68 22.84 11.19 2.75
C ALA A 68 22.09 10.36 1.67
N GLY A 69 21.19 9.46 2.09
CA GLY A 69 20.33 8.68 1.20
C GLY A 69 19.12 9.46 0.65
N LEU A 70 18.81 10.65 1.20
CA LEU A 70 17.71 11.50 0.74
C LEU A 70 18.12 12.27 -0.54
N VAL A 71 18.44 11.53 -1.59
CA VAL A 71 18.73 12.05 -2.93
C VAL A 71 17.70 11.52 -3.91
N PRO A 72 17.30 12.28 -4.94
CA PRO A 72 16.35 11.78 -5.92
C PRO A 72 16.87 10.54 -6.63
N CYS A 73 16.02 9.56 -6.85
CA CYS A 73 16.27 8.42 -7.71
C CYS A 73 16.35 8.83 -9.20
N GLU A 74 16.69 7.90 -10.09
CA GLU A 74 16.81 8.15 -11.52
C GLU A 74 15.56 8.79 -12.14
N GLY A 75 14.37 8.48 -11.62
CA GLY A 75 13.09 9.09 -12.03
C GLY A 75 12.81 10.48 -11.42
N GLY A 76 13.76 11.07 -10.67
CA GLY A 76 13.62 12.37 -10.03
C GLY A 76 12.78 12.36 -8.71
N GLN A 77 12.22 11.23 -8.34
CA GLN A 77 11.48 11.08 -7.09
C GLN A 77 12.42 10.68 -5.95
N TYR A 78 12.14 11.15 -4.75
CA TYR A 78 12.88 10.71 -3.57
C TYR A 78 12.50 9.30 -3.16
N PRO A 79 13.42 8.52 -2.57
CA PRO A 79 13.18 7.14 -2.15
C PRO A 79 12.38 7.10 -0.83
N THR A 80 11.22 7.72 -0.83
CA THR A 80 10.30 7.77 0.32
C THR A 80 8.92 7.33 -0.09
N ASP A 81 8.27 6.51 0.76
CA ASP A 81 6.83 6.25 0.72
C ASP A 81 6.24 6.90 1.98
N ASP A 82 5.33 7.86 1.80
CA ASP A 82 4.74 8.60 2.88
C ASP A 82 3.22 8.39 2.95
N ARG A 83 2.72 8.32 4.17
CA ARG A 83 1.30 8.10 4.47
C ARG A 83 0.89 8.93 5.67
N TYR A 84 -0.40 9.27 5.72
CA TYR A 84 -0.98 10.01 6.84
C TYR A 84 -1.98 9.12 7.57
N VAL A 85 -1.74 8.86 8.86
CA VAL A 85 -2.53 7.95 9.68
C VAL A 85 -2.76 8.58 11.05
N ASP A 86 -4.02 8.71 11.48
CA ASP A 86 -4.36 9.19 12.84
C ASP A 86 -4.02 8.13 13.90
N LEU A 87 -2.77 8.13 14.35
CA LEU A 87 -2.26 7.21 15.36
C LEU A 87 -2.54 7.72 16.78
N THR A 88 -2.57 9.04 16.97
CA THR A 88 -2.80 9.67 18.29
C THR A 88 -4.28 9.75 18.62
N GLY A 89 -5.14 9.79 17.63
CA GLY A 89 -6.59 9.85 17.81
C GLY A 89 -7.13 11.26 18.02
N ASP A 90 -6.39 12.25 17.60
CA ASP A 90 -6.80 13.64 17.65
C ASP A 90 -7.56 14.11 16.40
N GLY A 91 -7.76 13.21 15.44
CA GLY A 91 -8.42 13.47 14.16
C GLY A 91 -7.49 14.06 13.09
N LYS A 92 -6.18 14.15 13.37
CA LYS A 92 -5.15 14.59 12.42
C LYS A 92 -4.23 13.41 12.09
N GLY A 93 -3.81 13.33 10.83
CA GLY A 93 -2.89 12.28 10.43
C GLY A 93 -1.46 12.58 10.84
N GLU A 94 -0.81 11.66 11.52
CA GLU A 94 0.64 11.62 11.65
C GLU A 94 1.27 11.23 10.33
N LEU A 95 2.40 11.88 10.01
CA LEU A 95 3.20 11.53 8.85
C LEU A 95 4.03 10.27 9.16
N VAL A 96 3.74 9.19 8.45
CA VAL A 96 4.51 7.93 8.47
C VAL A 96 5.36 7.90 7.22
N VAL A 97 6.67 7.82 7.34
CA VAL A 97 7.62 7.79 6.22
C VAL A 97 8.43 6.51 6.26
N LEU A 98 8.41 5.78 5.16
CA LEU A 98 9.32 4.66 4.89
C LEU A 98 10.38 5.10 3.87
N LEU A 99 11.65 4.81 4.15
CA LEU A 99 12.75 5.06 3.23
C LEU A 99 13.27 3.76 2.64
N PHE A 100 13.55 3.77 1.34
CA PHE A 100 14.05 2.61 0.60
C PHE A 100 15.27 2.99 -0.25
N ASP A 101 15.98 1.99 -0.80
CA ASP A 101 17.14 2.23 -1.67
C ASP A 101 16.68 2.36 -3.14
N CYS A 102 17.07 3.46 -3.81
CA CYS A 102 16.81 3.66 -5.23
C CYS A 102 17.35 2.55 -6.15
N ARG A 103 18.38 1.83 -5.69
CA ARG A 103 19.02 0.75 -6.47
C ARG A 103 18.27 -0.57 -6.42
N SER A 104 17.05 -0.55 -5.94
CA SER A 104 16.21 -1.74 -5.88
C SER A 104 15.63 -2.15 -7.26
N ASP A 105 16.44 -2.17 -8.32
CA ASP A 105 16.07 -2.67 -9.66
C ASP A 105 15.41 -4.07 -9.60
N ARG A 106 15.75 -4.82 -8.56
CA ARG A 106 15.18 -6.14 -8.26
C ARG A 106 13.68 -6.09 -7.99
N TYR A 107 13.19 -5.01 -7.38
CA TYR A 107 11.78 -4.85 -7.04
C TYR A 107 10.95 -4.41 -8.23
N ALA A 108 11.49 -3.52 -9.06
CA ALA A 108 10.87 -3.15 -10.33
C ALA A 108 10.69 -4.39 -11.22
N LYS A 109 11.67 -5.29 -11.22
CA LYS A 109 11.60 -6.57 -11.94
C LYS A 109 10.56 -7.52 -11.35
N ALA A 110 10.53 -7.71 -10.02
CA ALA A 110 9.54 -8.57 -9.35
C ALA A 110 8.11 -8.05 -9.55
N ALA A 111 7.90 -6.75 -9.48
CA ALA A 111 6.61 -6.12 -9.77
C ALA A 111 6.19 -6.31 -11.24
N ALA A 112 7.13 -6.22 -12.18
CA ALA A 112 6.88 -6.46 -13.61
C ALA A 112 6.58 -7.93 -13.92
N GLU A 113 7.12 -8.86 -13.14
CA GLU A 113 6.91 -10.31 -13.28
C GLU A 113 5.63 -10.81 -12.57
N GLY A 114 4.84 -9.90 -11.96
CA GLY A 114 3.58 -10.25 -11.31
C GLY A 114 3.76 -11.06 -10.02
N VAL A 115 4.98 -11.15 -9.50
CA VAL A 115 5.25 -11.67 -8.16
C VAL A 115 4.69 -10.63 -7.21
N GLY A 116 3.60 -10.94 -6.54
CA GLY A 116 2.77 -10.03 -5.75
C GLY A 116 3.57 -9.04 -4.93
N LEU A 117 2.93 -7.97 -4.45
CA LEU A 117 3.56 -6.87 -3.71
C LEU A 117 4.61 -7.41 -2.71
N VAL A 118 5.84 -7.53 -3.19
CA VAL A 118 6.97 -7.74 -2.30
C VAL A 118 7.18 -6.39 -1.64
N PRO A 119 7.00 -6.27 -0.33
CA PRO A 119 7.25 -5.01 0.34
C PRO A 119 8.69 -4.62 0.04
N TYR A 120 8.89 -3.42 -0.49
CA TYR A 120 10.23 -2.86 -0.67
C TYR A 120 10.91 -2.89 0.69
N PRO A 121 12.08 -3.55 0.85
CA PRO A 121 12.75 -3.51 2.12
C PRO A 121 13.26 -2.09 2.33
N GLY A 122 12.51 -1.34 3.11
CA GLY A 122 12.96 -0.07 3.61
C GLY A 122 14.21 -0.26 4.47
N TYR A 123 14.99 0.80 4.65
CA TYR A 123 16.11 0.80 5.58
C TYR A 123 15.90 1.76 6.75
N ALA A 124 14.82 2.53 6.73
CA ALA A 124 14.42 3.37 7.85
C ALA A 124 12.92 3.68 7.78
N ALA A 125 12.29 3.83 8.95
CA ALA A 125 10.93 4.29 9.08
C ALA A 125 10.83 5.32 10.20
N TYR A 126 10.05 6.38 9.96
CA TYR A 126 9.83 7.46 10.92
C TYR A 126 8.36 7.82 10.99
N VAL A 127 7.95 8.28 12.16
CA VAL A 127 6.61 8.82 12.41
C VAL A 127 6.72 10.18 13.04
N TYR A 128 6.01 11.16 12.49
CA TYR A 128 6.00 12.54 13.00
C TYR A 128 4.57 13.01 13.27
N ASN A 129 4.39 13.65 14.42
CA ASN A 129 3.23 14.47 14.67
C ASN A 129 3.47 15.85 14.04
N LEU A 130 2.54 16.28 13.19
CA LEU A 130 2.62 17.54 12.45
C LEU A 130 1.89 18.70 13.12
N VAL A 131 1.33 18.49 14.31
CA VAL A 131 0.60 19.54 15.06
C VAL A 131 1.54 20.60 15.61
N THR A 132 2.78 20.22 15.84
CA THR A 132 3.83 21.12 16.37
C THR A 132 4.74 21.62 15.24
N GLU A 133 5.32 22.82 15.44
CA GLU A 133 6.35 23.38 14.56
C GLU A 133 7.63 23.61 15.40
N PRO A 134 8.74 22.92 15.13
CA PRO A 134 8.90 21.86 14.13
C PRO A 134 8.12 20.58 14.47
N PRO A 135 7.88 19.70 13.48
CA PRO A 135 7.23 18.40 13.69
C PRO A 135 7.91 17.57 14.78
N THR A 136 7.12 16.96 15.65
CA THR A 136 7.64 16.12 16.73
C THR A 136 7.75 14.68 16.29
N ARG A 137 8.94 14.08 16.41
CA ARG A 137 9.14 12.66 16.10
C ARG A 137 8.53 11.76 17.18
N LEU A 138 7.64 10.85 16.76
CA LEU A 138 7.01 9.86 17.63
C LEU A 138 7.70 8.50 17.59
N LEU A 139 8.29 8.14 16.43
CA LEU A 139 9.03 6.90 16.22
C LEU A 139 10.15 7.15 15.21
N GLY A 140 11.28 6.49 15.41
CA GLY A 140 12.36 6.41 14.44
C GLY A 140 13.05 5.06 14.54
N VAL A 141 13.10 4.33 13.43
CA VAL A 141 13.70 3.01 13.33
C VAL A 141 14.58 2.97 12.09
N GLU A 142 15.83 2.58 12.28
CA GLU A 142 16.79 2.37 11.20
C GLU A 142 17.31 0.93 11.23
N GLY A 143 17.58 0.36 10.07
CA GLY A 143 18.07 -1.03 9.95
C GLY A 143 17.99 -1.53 8.52
N GLN A 144 17.85 -2.83 8.35
CA GLN A 144 17.65 -3.49 7.07
C GLN A 144 16.26 -4.12 7.05
N SER A 145 15.67 -4.24 5.86
CA SER A 145 14.38 -4.91 5.65
C SER A 145 13.29 -4.41 6.60
N ILE A 146 13.10 -3.10 6.62
CA ILE A 146 12.05 -2.45 7.41
C ILE A 146 10.85 -2.21 6.50
N ASP A 147 9.66 -2.56 7.01
CA ASP A 147 8.39 -2.12 6.47
C ASP A 147 7.51 -1.57 7.59
N VAL A 148 6.65 -0.62 7.26
CA VAL A 148 5.75 0.02 8.21
C VAL A 148 4.37 0.14 7.59
N LEU A 149 3.37 -0.40 8.27
CA LEU A 149 2.00 -0.47 7.78
C LEU A 149 1.02 0.08 8.84
N PRO A 150 -0.07 0.72 8.41
CA PRO A 150 -1.18 0.97 9.31
C PRO A 150 -1.73 -0.37 9.83
N GLY A 151 -1.88 -0.46 11.13
CA GLY A 151 -2.51 -1.61 11.78
C GLY A 151 -4.03 -1.44 11.89
N LYS A 152 -4.64 -2.28 12.70
CA LYS A 152 -6.06 -2.17 12.99
C LYS A 152 -6.32 -1.00 13.95
N GLY A 153 -7.26 -0.13 13.60
CA GLY A 153 -7.58 1.05 14.41
C GLY A 153 -6.48 2.10 14.34
N LYS A 154 -5.81 2.37 15.47
CA LYS A 154 -4.72 3.35 15.61
C LYS A 154 -3.35 2.70 15.86
N ASP A 155 -3.24 1.44 15.53
CA ASP A 155 -1.98 0.71 15.69
C ASP A 155 -1.09 0.92 14.47
N LEU A 156 0.22 0.83 14.69
CA LEU A 156 1.23 0.83 13.65
C LEU A 156 1.96 -0.51 13.71
N VAL A 157 2.06 -1.17 12.57
CA VAL A 157 2.79 -2.44 12.42
C VAL A 157 4.15 -2.15 11.82
N LEU A 158 5.21 -2.52 12.54
CA LEU A 158 6.57 -2.51 12.06
C LEU A 158 7.00 -3.94 11.77
N ILE A 159 7.46 -4.20 10.56
CA ILE A 159 8.03 -5.47 10.13
C ILE A 159 9.54 -5.28 9.96
N ARG A 160 10.33 -6.18 10.54
CA ARG A 160 11.79 -6.23 10.37
C ARG A 160 12.18 -7.59 9.85
N GLY A 161 12.90 -7.62 8.74
CA GLY A 161 13.51 -8.84 8.23
C GLY A 161 14.94 -9.01 8.70
N THR A 162 15.30 -10.24 9.02
CA THR A 162 16.68 -10.65 9.30
C THR A 162 17.16 -11.47 8.11
N TRP A 163 18.26 -11.03 7.49
CA TRP A 163 18.85 -11.70 6.34
C TRP A 163 19.83 -12.80 6.76
N SER A 164 19.70 -13.95 6.12
CA SER A 164 20.69 -15.03 6.19
C SER A 164 21.40 -15.20 4.84
N ALA A 165 22.46 -15.99 4.80
CA ALA A 165 23.20 -16.27 3.57
C ALA A 165 22.41 -17.13 2.56
N GLU A 166 21.42 -17.86 3.06
CA GLU A 166 20.55 -18.73 2.28
C GLU A 166 19.29 -18.04 1.77
N ASP A 167 19.05 -16.78 2.18
CA ASP A 167 17.83 -16.07 1.80
C ASP A 167 17.87 -15.67 0.32
N ASP A 168 16.70 -15.71 -0.30
CA ASP A 168 16.52 -15.13 -1.64
C ASP A 168 16.85 -13.63 -1.58
N PRO A 169 17.60 -13.09 -2.57
CA PRO A 169 17.95 -11.66 -2.60
C PRO A 169 16.80 -10.67 -2.47
N CYS A 170 15.55 -11.09 -2.70
CA CYS A 170 14.38 -10.23 -2.54
C CYS A 170 13.85 -10.16 -1.11
N CYS A 171 13.98 -11.26 -0.36
CA CYS A 171 13.09 -11.43 0.78
C CYS A 171 13.80 -12.17 1.93
N PRO A 172 13.90 -11.57 3.12
CA PRO A 172 14.40 -12.28 4.28
C PRO A 172 13.40 -13.35 4.69
N PHE A 173 13.91 -14.55 5.01
CA PHE A 173 13.07 -15.65 5.47
C PHE A 173 12.51 -15.40 6.88
N GLU A 174 13.33 -14.82 7.74
CA GLU A 174 12.94 -14.52 9.11
C GLU A 174 12.43 -13.09 9.24
N GLN A 175 11.21 -12.93 9.78
CA GLN A 175 10.59 -11.63 9.99
C GLN A 175 10.09 -11.49 11.43
N THR A 176 10.37 -10.35 12.02
CA THR A 176 9.81 -9.93 13.31
C THR A 176 8.75 -8.87 13.07
N VAL A 177 7.56 -9.10 13.62
CA VAL A 177 6.45 -8.14 13.55
C VAL A 177 6.29 -7.51 14.93
N VAL A 178 6.35 -6.18 14.99
CA VAL A 178 6.17 -5.39 16.21
C VAL A 178 4.98 -4.49 16.04
N LEU A 179 4.10 -4.49 17.03
CA LEU A 179 2.92 -3.63 17.05
C LEU A 179 3.20 -2.44 17.96
N TYR A 180 2.98 -1.22 17.46
CA TYR A 180 3.08 0.01 18.23
C TYR A 180 1.70 0.62 18.42
N ARG A 181 1.47 1.19 19.60
CA ARG A 181 0.24 1.90 19.95
C ARG A 181 0.55 3.18 20.70
N TRP A 182 -0.24 4.21 20.43
CA TRP A 182 -0.17 5.45 21.17
C TRP A 182 -0.67 5.29 22.61
N ASN A 183 0.11 5.69 23.59
CA ASN A 183 -0.23 5.61 25.02
C ASN A 183 -0.66 6.95 25.64
N GLY A 184 -0.85 7.98 24.81
CA GLY A 184 -1.15 9.36 25.24
C GLY A 184 0.07 10.29 25.21
N SER A 185 1.28 9.75 25.09
CA SER A 185 2.52 10.56 25.04
C SER A 185 3.53 10.08 24.00
N ARG A 186 3.55 8.81 23.67
CA ARG A 186 4.48 8.18 22.70
C ARG A 186 3.89 6.91 22.12
N LEU A 187 4.44 6.48 20.99
CA LEU A 187 4.21 5.14 20.46
C LEU A 187 5.00 4.13 21.30
N VAL A 188 4.32 3.13 21.84
CA VAL A 188 4.90 2.05 22.66
C VAL A 188 4.63 0.70 22.02
N GLU A 189 5.58 -0.19 22.17
CA GLU A 189 5.41 -1.58 21.75
C GLU A 189 4.29 -2.25 22.57
N VAL A 190 3.39 -2.94 21.85
CA VAL A 190 2.33 -3.74 22.49
C VAL A 190 2.87 -5.13 22.72
N PRO A 191 2.97 -5.62 23.97
CA PRO A 191 3.38 -6.97 24.26
C PRO A 191 2.46 -7.98 23.58
N ARG A 192 3.03 -9.09 23.09
CA ARG A 192 2.31 -10.23 22.53
C ARG A 192 1.77 -11.11 23.64
#